data_157acabcfb740a209b744bfb7a82311f
#
_entry.id   157acabcfb740a209b744bfb7a82311f
#
_cell.length_a   1.000
_cell.length_b   1.000
_cell.length_c   1.000
_cell.angle_alpha   90.00
_cell.angle_beta   90.00
_cell.angle_gamma   90.00
#
_symmetry.space_group_name_H-M   'P 1'
#
loop_
_entity.id
_entity.type
_entity.pdbx_description
1 polymer ?
#
loop_
_entity_poly.entity_id
_entity_poly.type
_entity_poly.pdbx_seq_one_letter_code
_entity_poly.pdbx_strand_id
1 'polypeptide(L)'
;MSFAEVLKQVKSMSYETIIFDTAPTGHTLRFLQFPTVMEKALGKVSQLSRQFGPMLNGFLGGGGRLPNGQSMDELVEKMDALQKTIAEVNGQFKDADLTTFVCVCIPEFLSLYETERMIQELNSCEIDTHSIVVNQLLFPKQDNPCEQCNARR
;
A
#
# COMPACT_ATOMS: atom_id res chain seq x y z
N MET A 1 -8.15 -8.86 -5.05
CA MET A 1 -8.70 -7.63 -4.48
C MET A 1 -8.03 -6.45 -5.18
N SER A 2 -8.79 -5.52 -5.72
CA SER A 2 -8.20 -4.34 -6.38
C SER A 2 -7.97 -3.21 -5.36
N PHE A 3 -6.98 -2.34 -5.63
CA PHE A 3 -6.71 -1.17 -4.78
C PHE A 3 -7.96 -0.29 -4.58
N ALA A 4 -8.77 -0.16 -5.64
CA ALA A 4 -10.02 0.59 -5.59
C ALA A 4 -11.05 0.01 -4.60
N GLU A 5 -11.12 -1.30 -4.45
CA GLU A 5 -11.98 -1.95 -3.46
C GLU A 5 -11.52 -1.70 -2.04
N VAL A 6 -10.21 -1.76 -1.80
CA VAL A 6 -9.62 -1.41 -0.49
C VAL A 6 -9.94 0.03 -0.12
N LEU A 7 -9.69 0.97 -1.04
CA LEU A 7 -10.01 2.39 -0.86
C LEU A 7 -11.49 2.61 -0.53
N LYS A 8 -12.38 1.89 -1.22
CA LYS A 8 -13.82 1.98 -0.98
C LYS A 8 -14.20 1.49 0.42
N GLN A 9 -13.61 0.39 0.88
CA GLN A 9 -13.88 -0.16 2.20
C GLN A 9 -13.35 0.77 3.31
N VAL A 10 -12.13 1.27 3.16
CA VAL A 10 -11.53 2.22 4.11
C VAL A 10 -12.35 3.51 4.21
N LYS A 11 -12.80 4.05 3.06
CA LYS A 11 -13.63 5.28 3.04
C LYS A 11 -15.06 5.09 3.54
N SER A 12 -15.63 3.89 3.41
CA SER A 12 -17.03 3.67 3.80
C SER A 12 -17.26 3.80 5.30
N MET A 13 -16.21 3.62 6.11
CA MET A 13 -16.27 3.61 7.59
C MET A 13 -17.42 2.75 8.13
N SER A 14 -17.82 1.74 7.34
CA SER A 14 -18.97 0.87 7.66
C SER A 14 -18.64 -0.17 8.70
N TYR A 15 -17.37 -0.35 9.01
CA TYR A 15 -16.85 -1.34 9.94
C TYR A 15 -15.96 -0.65 11.00
N GLU A 16 -16.03 -1.09 12.24
CA GLU A 16 -15.16 -0.63 13.31
C GLU A 16 -13.71 -1.08 13.10
N THR A 17 -13.54 -2.26 12.51
CA THR A 17 -12.22 -2.84 12.23
C THR A 17 -12.23 -3.52 10.87
N ILE A 18 -11.21 -3.31 10.07
CA ILE A 18 -11.01 -3.95 8.78
C ILE A 18 -9.68 -4.70 8.83
N ILE A 19 -9.71 -6.01 8.56
CA ILE A 19 -8.52 -6.85 8.52
C ILE A 19 -8.26 -7.25 7.08
N PHE A 20 -7.06 -6.93 6.58
CA PHE A 20 -6.61 -7.33 5.26
C PHE A 20 -5.66 -8.52 5.38
N ASP A 21 -6.12 -9.69 4.94
CA ASP A 21 -5.25 -10.85 4.74
C ASP A 21 -4.54 -10.72 3.38
N THR A 22 -3.27 -10.36 3.44
CA THR A 22 -2.48 -10.04 2.24
C THR A 22 -1.62 -11.23 1.82
N ALA A 23 -1.38 -11.37 0.51
CA ALA A 23 -0.46 -12.38 0.01
C ALA A 23 0.96 -12.13 0.54
N PRO A 24 1.71 -13.18 0.97
CA PRO A 24 3.03 -13.05 1.60
C PRO A 24 4.13 -12.79 0.57
N THR A 25 4.06 -11.70 -0.16
CA THR A 25 5.04 -11.39 -1.20
C THR A 25 5.37 -9.92 -1.27
N GLY A 26 6.49 -9.57 -1.94
CA GLY A 26 6.85 -8.19 -2.26
C GLY A 26 5.76 -7.39 -3.02
N HIS A 27 4.70 -8.06 -3.48
CA HIS A 27 3.52 -7.40 -4.05
C HIS A 27 2.72 -6.62 -2.99
N THR A 28 2.66 -7.10 -1.76
CA THR A 28 2.01 -6.39 -0.66
C THR A 28 2.71 -5.07 -0.35
N LEU A 29 4.03 -5.07 -0.34
CA LEU A 29 4.82 -3.86 -0.14
C LEU A 29 4.62 -2.85 -1.29
N ARG A 30 4.56 -3.32 -2.53
CA ARG A 30 4.23 -2.46 -3.68
C ARG A 30 2.84 -1.87 -3.58
N PHE A 31 1.88 -2.63 -3.07
CA PHE A 31 0.52 -2.17 -2.81
C PHE A 31 0.51 -1.04 -1.77
N LEU A 32 1.28 -1.16 -0.70
CA LEU A 32 1.37 -0.15 0.37
C LEU A 32 2.18 1.09 -0.07
N GLN A 33 3.18 0.91 -0.91
CA GLN A 33 3.95 2.01 -1.49
C GLN A 33 3.19 2.75 -2.59
N PHE A 34 2.15 2.12 -3.16
CA PHE A 34 1.39 2.67 -4.27
C PHE A 34 0.81 4.06 -3.98
N PRO A 35 0.18 4.34 -2.82
CA PRO A 35 -0.29 5.68 -2.50
C PRO A 35 0.82 6.72 -2.51
N THR A 36 1.97 6.43 -1.90
CA THR A 36 3.12 7.35 -1.83
C THR A 36 3.73 7.62 -3.21
N VAL A 37 3.85 6.59 -4.05
CA VAL A 37 4.37 6.72 -5.42
C VAL A 37 3.40 7.51 -6.29
N MET A 38 2.12 7.22 -6.18
CA MET A 38 1.07 7.93 -6.94
C MET A 38 0.94 9.39 -6.53
N GLU A 39 1.02 9.70 -5.25
CA GLU A 39 1.02 11.08 -4.75
C GLU A 39 2.15 11.90 -5.38
N LYS A 40 3.38 11.36 -5.37
CA LYS A 40 4.54 12.00 -6.00
C LYS A 40 4.40 12.13 -7.52
N ALA A 41 3.85 11.11 -8.18
CA ALA A 41 3.64 11.11 -9.63
C ALA A 41 2.58 12.15 -10.04
N LEU A 42 1.42 12.14 -9.36
CA LEU A 42 0.33 13.06 -9.62
C LEU A 42 0.71 14.52 -9.32
N GLY A 43 1.47 14.76 -8.24
CA GLY A 43 2.00 16.08 -7.93
C GLY A 43 2.88 16.65 -9.04
N LYS A 44 3.73 15.82 -9.65
CA LYS A 44 4.55 16.24 -10.81
C LYS A 44 3.71 16.50 -12.05
N VAL A 45 2.72 15.65 -12.34
CA VAL A 45 1.82 15.82 -13.48
C VAL A 45 0.97 17.08 -13.33
N SER A 46 0.45 17.36 -12.14
CA SER A 46 -0.30 18.59 -11.85
C SER A 46 0.57 19.84 -12.03
N GLN A 47 1.84 19.80 -11.59
CA GLN A 47 2.78 20.90 -11.85
C GLN A 47 3.05 21.10 -13.34
N LEU A 48 3.30 20.02 -14.09
CA LEU A 48 3.50 20.09 -15.54
C LEU A 48 2.25 20.64 -16.26
N SER A 49 1.06 20.17 -15.88
CA SER A 49 -0.20 20.62 -16.43
C SER A 49 -0.43 22.13 -16.22
N ARG A 50 -0.11 22.65 -15.03
CA ARG A 50 -0.17 24.09 -14.75
C ARG A 50 0.84 24.89 -15.52
N GLN A 51 2.04 24.36 -15.74
CA GLN A 51 3.14 25.05 -16.42
C GLN A 51 2.99 25.01 -17.95
N PHE A 52 2.50 23.91 -18.50
CA PHE A 52 2.37 23.69 -19.95
C PHE A 52 0.93 23.78 -20.45
N GLY A 53 -0.06 23.85 -19.57
CA GLY A 53 -1.48 23.97 -19.94
C GLY A 53 -1.78 25.12 -20.89
N PRO A 54 -1.31 26.35 -20.64
CA PRO A 54 -1.49 27.48 -21.55
C PRO A 54 -0.83 27.25 -22.92
N MET A 55 0.31 26.58 -22.96
CA MET A 55 1.07 26.32 -24.19
C MET A 55 0.45 25.19 -25.01
N LEU A 56 -0.08 24.15 -24.36
CA LEU A 56 -0.81 23.05 -25.00
C LEU A 56 -2.16 23.52 -25.56
N ASN A 57 -2.87 24.42 -24.89
CA ASN A 57 -4.10 25.02 -25.39
C ASN A 57 -3.84 25.86 -26.66
N GLY A 58 -2.69 26.50 -26.76
CA GLY A 58 -2.27 27.23 -27.97
C GLY A 58 -1.88 26.31 -29.14
N PHE A 59 -1.30 25.16 -28.85
CA PHE A 59 -0.81 24.21 -29.88
C PHE A 59 -1.89 23.27 -30.41
N LEU A 60 -2.89 22.91 -29.58
CA LEU A 60 -4.01 22.04 -29.95
C LEU A 60 -5.22 22.77 -30.56
N GLY A 61 -5.04 24.03 -30.96
CA GLY A 61 -6.02 24.76 -31.78
C GLY A 61 -7.31 25.09 -31.06
N GLY A 62 -7.26 25.77 -29.94
CA GLY A 62 -8.37 26.57 -29.41
C GLY A 62 -9.61 25.84 -28.90
N GLY A 63 -9.56 24.57 -28.70
CA GLY A 63 -10.75 23.84 -28.26
C GLY A 63 -10.45 22.65 -27.35
N GLY A 64 -9.35 22.63 -26.61
CA GLY A 64 -8.98 21.73 -25.50
C GLY A 64 -9.68 20.35 -25.32
N ARG A 65 -10.22 19.78 -26.39
CA ARG A 65 -10.87 18.47 -26.36
C ARG A 65 -9.88 17.41 -26.84
N LEU A 66 -9.58 16.49 -25.92
CA LEU A 66 -8.91 15.24 -26.28
C LEU A 66 -9.75 14.45 -27.30
N PRO A 67 -9.12 13.53 -28.08
CA PRO A 67 -9.83 12.67 -29.04
C PRO A 67 -11.02 11.91 -28.44
N ASN A 68 -11.10 11.85 -27.12
CA ASN A 68 -12.14 11.16 -26.35
C ASN A 68 -13.27 12.10 -25.85
N GLY A 69 -13.33 13.34 -26.31
CA GLY A 69 -14.42 14.29 -26.01
C GLY A 69 -14.37 14.93 -24.60
N GLN A 70 -13.42 14.57 -23.76
CA GLN A 70 -13.25 15.12 -22.41
C GLN A 70 -12.42 16.41 -22.47
N SER A 71 -12.82 17.40 -21.67
CA SER A 71 -12.04 18.62 -21.54
C SER A 71 -10.81 18.37 -20.64
N MET A 72 -9.72 19.07 -20.93
CA MET A 72 -8.48 18.98 -20.12
C MET A 72 -8.75 19.37 -18.66
N ASP A 73 -9.64 20.34 -18.45
CA ASP A 73 -10.03 20.82 -17.11
C ASP A 73 -10.74 19.72 -16.29
N GLU A 74 -11.62 18.97 -16.93
CA GLU A 74 -12.32 17.84 -16.30
C GLU A 74 -11.35 16.70 -15.91
N LEU A 75 -10.31 16.47 -16.73
CA LEU A 75 -9.28 15.49 -16.43
C LEU A 75 -8.42 15.94 -15.23
N VAL A 76 -8.04 17.21 -15.19
CA VAL A 76 -7.27 17.81 -14.09
C VAL A 76 -8.07 17.74 -12.80
N GLU A 77 -9.35 18.07 -12.82
CA GLU A 77 -10.22 18.00 -11.64
C GLU A 77 -10.37 16.56 -11.11
N LYS A 78 -10.53 15.58 -11.99
CA LYS A 78 -10.53 14.16 -11.61
C LYS A 78 -9.21 13.71 -11.03
N MET A 79 -8.09 14.19 -11.55
CA MET A 79 -6.76 13.89 -11.04
C MET A 79 -6.54 14.52 -9.64
N ASP A 80 -6.95 15.75 -9.44
CA ASP A 80 -6.85 16.44 -8.15
C ASP A 80 -7.73 15.74 -7.08
N ALA A 81 -8.93 15.31 -7.45
CA ALA A 81 -9.80 14.53 -6.57
C ALA A 81 -9.19 13.17 -6.20
N LEU A 82 -8.58 12.49 -7.17
CA LEU A 82 -7.88 11.23 -6.93
C LEU A 82 -6.65 11.43 -6.03
N GLN A 83 -5.88 12.50 -6.25
CA GLN A 83 -4.72 12.85 -5.43
C GLN A 83 -5.11 13.07 -3.97
N LYS A 84 -6.17 13.83 -3.71
CA LYS A 84 -6.69 14.03 -2.35
C LYS A 84 -7.06 12.71 -1.68
N THR A 85 -7.78 11.85 -2.41
CA THR A 85 -8.17 10.53 -1.90
C THR A 85 -6.97 9.66 -1.54
N ILE A 86 -5.94 9.66 -2.38
CA ILE A 86 -4.72 8.89 -2.15
C ILE A 86 -3.95 9.46 -0.96
N ALA A 87 -3.86 10.78 -0.82
CA ALA A 87 -3.20 11.42 0.31
C ALA A 87 -3.90 11.12 1.64
N GLU A 88 -5.25 11.13 1.67
CA GLU A 88 -6.03 10.75 2.84
C GLU A 88 -5.75 9.31 3.28
N VAL A 89 -5.77 8.37 2.34
CA VAL A 89 -5.51 6.94 2.63
C VAL A 89 -4.06 6.70 3.05
N ASN A 90 -3.11 7.40 2.43
CA ASN A 90 -1.71 7.33 2.83
C ASN A 90 -1.51 7.84 4.27
N GLY A 91 -2.21 8.92 4.64
CA GLY A 91 -2.25 9.41 6.01
C GLY A 91 -2.80 8.37 6.99
N GLN A 92 -3.90 7.69 6.65
CA GLN A 92 -4.48 6.64 7.49
C GLN A 92 -3.56 5.43 7.66
N PHE A 93 -2.81 5.04 6.64
CA PHE A 93 -1.86 3.92 6.74
C PHE A 93 -0.62 4.24 7.58
N LYS A 94 -0.24 5.52 7.67
CA LYS A 94 0.88 5.99 8.48
C LYS A 94 0.49 6.30 9.93
N ASP A 95 -0.78 6.43 10.20
CA ASP A 95 -1.30 6.70 11.53
C ASP A 95 -1.33 5.40 12.35
N ALA A 96 -0.43 5.30 13.34
CA ALA A 96 -0.28 4.12 14.19
C ALA A 96 -1.50 3.87 15.10
N ASP A 97 -2.34 4.88 15.35
CA ASP A 97 -3.58 4.74 16.10
C ASP A 97 -4.72 4.14 15.25
N LEU A 98 -4.63 4.26 13.93
CA LEU A 98 -5.64 3.79 12.99
C LEU A 98 -5.24 2.51 12.28
N THR A 99 -3.96 2.30 11.99
CA THR A 99 -3.47 1.19 11.18
C THR A 99 -2.22 0.58 11.79
N THR A 100 -2.18 -0.74 11.91
CA THR A 100 -0.97 -1.46 12.27
C THR A 100 -0.78 -2.70 11.40
N PHE A 101 0.47 -3.09 11.23
CA PHE A 101 0.86 -4.32 10.56
C PHE A 101 1.19 -5.41 11.57
N VAL A 102 0.62 -6.58 11.39
CA VAL A 102 1.00 -7.78 12.13
C VAL A 102 1.70 -8.73 11.17
N CYS A 103 3.00 -8.90 11.34
CA CYS A 103 3.76 -9.84 10.54
C CYS A 103 3.59 -11.26 11.07
N VAL A 104 3.20 -12.20 10.20
CA VAL A 104 3.07 -13.62 10.56
C VAL A 104 4.14 -14.40 9.83
N CYS A 105 5.01 -15.08 10.57
CA CYS A 105 6.09 -15.88 10.01
C CYS A 105 6.12 -17.29 10.61
N ILE A 106 6.96 -18.15 10.06
CA ILE A 106 7.26 -19.49 10.60
C ILE A 106 8.73 -19.54 11.02
N PRO A 107 9.16 -20.48 11.91
CA PRO A 107 10.52 -20.56 12.41
C PRO A 107 11.46 -21.22 11.39
N GLU A 108 11.53 -20.65 10.19
CA GLU A 108 12.43 -21.05 9.11
C GLU A 108 13.26 -19.84 8.65
N PHE A 109 14.48 -20.09 8.25
CA PHE A 109 15.44 -19.05 7.89
C PHE A 109 14.91 -18.10 6.80
N LEU A 110 14.33 -18.63 5.73
CA LEU A 110 13.80 -17.80 4.64
C LEU A 110 12.60 -16.96 5.10
N SER A 111 11.71 -17.55 5.90
CA SER A 111 10.56 -16.82 6.44
C SER A 111 10.98 -15.68 7.37
N LEU A 112 11.98 -15.93 8.22
CA LEU A 112 12.54 -14.91 9.11
C LEU A 112 13.20 -13.78 8.31
N TYR A 113 14.01 -14.12 7.33
CA TYR A 113 14.70 -13.15 6.47
C TYR A 113 13.72 -12.26 5.70
N GLU A 114 12.67 -12.84 5.09
CA GLU A 114 11.64 -12.08 4.38
C GLU A 114 10.82 -11.20 5.34
N THR A 115 10.57 -11.67 6.56
CA THR A 115 9.87 -10.88 7.58
C THR A 115 10.70 -9.68 8.03
N GLU A 116 11.98 -9.88 8.29
CA GLU A 116 12.91 -8.79 8.65
C GLU A 116 12.96 -7.74 7.54
N ARG A 117 13.11 -8.18 6.30
CA ARG A 117 13.09 -7.29 5.14
C ARG A 117 11.76 -6.53 5.01
N MET A 118 10.63 -7.20 5.23
CA MET A 118 9.31 -6.56 5.20
C MET A 118 9.21 -5.47 6.27
N ILE A 119 9.67 -5.72 7.49
CA ILE A 119 9.65 -4.74 8.58
C ILE A 119 10.52 -3.52 8.23
N GLN A 120 11.70 -3.74 7.66
CA GLN A 120 12.58 -2.65 7.23
C GLN A 120 11.90 -1.78 6.16
N GLU A 121 11.21 -2.39 5.21
CA GLU A 121 10.48 -1.66 4.17
C GLU A 121 9.24 -0.95 4.71
N LEU A 122 8.48 -1.55 5.62
CA LEU A 122 7.35 -0.88 6.30
C LEU A 122 7.83 0.34 7.07
N ASN A 123 8.93 0.20 7.81
CA ASN A 123 9.54 1.30 8.54
C ASN A 123 10.01 2.43 7.59
N SER A 124 10.57 2.09 6.43
CA SER A 124 10.94 3.08 5.40
C SER A 124 9.75 3.84 4.82
N CYS A 125 8.56 3.25 4.88
CA CYS A 125 7.28 3.86 4.49
C CYS A 125 6.57 4.57 5.64
N GLU A 126 7.17 4.60 6.85
CA GLU A 126 6.57 5.17 8.06
C GLU A 126 5.27 4.44 8.47
N ILE A 127 5.18 3.14 8.21
CA ILE A 127 4.04 2.29 8.57
C ILE A 127 4.39 1.50 9.81
N ASP A 128 3.51 1.57 10.82
CA ASP A 128 3.70 0.88 12.09
C ASP A 128 3.63 -0.64 11.96
N THR A 129 4.53 -1.33 12.67
CA THR A 129 4.56 -2.78 12.79
C THR A 129 4.66 -3.13 14.27
N HIS A 130 3.51 -3.32 14.90
CA HIS A 130 3.43 -3.48 16.34
C HIS A 130 3.79 -4.88 16.83
N SER A 131 3.53 -5.91 16.02
CA SER A 131 3.64 -7.30 16.48
C SER A 131 4.12 -8.25 15.40
N ILE A 132 4.88 -9.25 15.83
CA ILE A 132 5.29 -10.39 15.00
C ILE A 132 4.71 -11.66 15.63
N VAL A 133 3.99 -12.45 14.83
CA VAL A 133 3.46 -13.74 15.24
C VAL A 133 4.29 -14.83 14.58
N VAL A 134 4.95 -15.65 15.41
CA VAL A 134 5.65 -16.84 14.92
C VAL A 134 4.71 -18.03 15.00
N ASN A 135 4.28 -18.52 13.85
CA ASN A 135 3.34 -19.62 13.70
C ASN A 135 4.09 -20.95 13.49
N GLN A 136 3.38 -22.07 13.60
CA GLN A 136 3.90 -23.43 13.39
C GLN A 136 5.09 -23.80 14.28
N LEU A 137 5.15 -23.26 15.49
CA LEU A 137 6.14 -23.67 16.48
C LEU A 137 5.92 -25.11 16.90
N LEU A 138 6.99 -25.91 16.92
CA LEU A 138 6.97 -27.29 17.39
C LEU A 138 7.49 -27.35 18.84
N PHE A 139 6.67 -27.89 19.72
CA PHE A 139 7.04 -28.13 21.13
C PHE A 139 7.15 -29.65 21.37
N PRO A 140 8.34 -30.26 21.15
CA PRO A 140 8.52 -31.70 21.35
C PRO A 140 8.31 -32.05 22.81
N LYS A 141 7.62 -33.18 23.08
CA LYS A 141 7.44 -33.70 24.43
C LYS A 141 8.81 -34.14 24.99
N GLN A 142 9.10 -33.76 26.24
CA GLN A 142 10.37 -34.10 26.88
C GLN A 142 10.52 -35.60 27.11
N ASP A 143 9.43 -36.33 27.36
CA ASP A 143 9.42 -37.75 27.71
C ASP A 143 9.61 -38.69 26.50
N ASN A 144 9.39 -38.23 25.28
CA ASN A 144 9.57 -39.03 24.07
C ASN A 144 9.98 -38.11 22.89
N PRO A 145 11.25 -37.71 22.85
CA PRO A 145 11.72 -36.78 21.84
C PRO A 145 11.78 -37.43 20.47
N CYS A 146 10.98 -36.91 19.55
CA CYS A 146 11.06 -37.24 18.13
C CYS A 146 12.30 -36.56 17.51
N GLU A 147 13.17 -37.32 16.84
CA GLU A 147 14.37 -36.78 16.20
C GLU A 147 14.06 -35.65 15.20
N GLN A 148 13.02 -35.79 14.40
CA GLN A 148 12.61 -34.76 13.45
C GLN A 148 12.08 -33.51 14.16
N CYS A 149 11.37 -33.67 15.28
CA CYS A 149 10.90 -32.51 16.05
C CYS A 149 12.06 -31.77 16.74
N ASN A 150 13.08 -32.49 17.19
CA ASN A 150 14.26 -31.89 17.77
C ASN A 150 15.16 -31.18 16.74
N ALA A 151 15.23 -31.68 15.52
CA ALA A 151 16.00 -31.08 14.44
C ALA A 151 15.36 -29.77 13.89
N ARG A 152 14.07 -29.55 14.18
CA ARG A 152 13.31 -28.35 13.74
C ARG A 152 12.97 -27.38 14.89
N ARG A 153 13.58 -27.55 16.00
CA ARG A 153 13.50 -26.66 17.16
C ARG A 153 14.55 -25.54 17.05
#